data_11d6404617e2636f4c7430db730b9fdf
#
_entry.id   11d6404617e2636f4c7430db730b9fdf
#
_cell.length_a   1.000
_cell.length_b   1.000
_cell.length_c   1.000
_cell.angle_alpha   90.00
_cell.angle_beta   90.00
_cell.angle_gamma   90.00
#
_symmetry.space_group_name_H-M   'P 1'
#
loop_
_entity.id
_entity.type
_entity.pdbx_description
1 polymer ?
#
loop_
_entity_poly.entity_id
_entity_poly.type
_entity_poly.pdbx_seq_one_letter_code
_entity_poly.pdbx_strand_id
1 'polypeptide(L)'
;MGPHVTPRAGVALWAFGLILALAAPRDFASAQTLQRHRGSAAPDFAAHVLRETAVVVSVVATRSVSEDGGDDDPDAEIFDDGFDDSISPVPGGSTGVLLTRSQASGFVVGADGYILTSAHAVTGSDEATVRLADNRLFSARVVGRDKLSDVALLKIAAVGLPVATIGDPARLVVGEWVAAVGAPFGLERSVTAGIVSAMPRYLPEIGGVPFIQTDVAINRGSSGGPLFNLRGEVVGINAMIISQSGSYLGVSFTLPIDVAMRVASELRRRGHVTRSRLGARVQEVTQELAASFGLPSTVGALVSRVDDASPAQRAGLRVGDIVLGSDARRDMSSAEVQQLVAEARPGSRIALNVWREGSVLRIVAEAVEIPAEPVDSARTAIATRDEHLGLRLGELGAAERRALRIESGVQVIDARGAALRAGIRPRDVIVAVNQFPVSGLVEFEAALARIPNERPPALLVRRSGAFSYIVVSPAPGSALP
;
A
#
# COMPACT_ATOMS: atom_id res chain seq x y z
N MET A 1 -71.68 -45.13 31.55
CA MET A 1 -71.59 -45.80 32.82
C MET A 1 -70.57 -45.05 33.65
N GLY A 2 -71.03 -44.26 34.60
CA GLY A 2 -70.20 -43.69 35.68
C GLY A 2 -69.96 -44.69 36.78
N PRO A 3 -69.49 -44.39 37.97
CA PRO A 3 -69.59 -43.07 38.64
C PRO A 3 -68.34 -42.64 39.43
N HIS A 4 -68.32 -41.38 39.78
CA HIS A 4 -68.15 -40.74 41.12
C HIS A 4 -67.19 -41.36 42.14
N VAL A 5 -66.28 -40.53 42.70
CA VAL A 5 -66.41 -40.05 44.12
C VAL A 5 -65.27 -39.10 44.46
N THR A 6 -65.56 -37.83 44.80
CA THR A 6 -64.84 -37.00 45.77
C THR A 6 -65.25 -37.45 47.18
N PRO A 7 -64.64 -37.12 48.34
CA PRO A 7 -64.27 -35.80 48.81
C PRO A 7 -63.22 -35.62 49.94
N ARG A 8 -63.06 -34.34 50.34
CA ARG A 8 -62.77 -33.81 51.70
C ARG A 8 -61.32 -33.79 52.20
N ALA A 9 -60.75 -32.61 52.28
CA ALA A 9 -60.76 -31.65 53.37
C ALA A 9 -60.04 -32.12 54.67
N GLY A 10 -58.96 -31.42 54.97
CA GLY A 10 -58.25 -31.49 56.23
C GLY A 10 -57.41 -30.21 56.46
N VAL A 11 -58.10 -29.23 57.13
CA VAL A 11 -57.48 -28.03 57.67
C VAL A 11 -56.72 -28.41 58.92
N ALA A 12 -55.46 -28.00 59.06
CA ALA A 12 -54.80 -27.94 60.36
C ALA A 12 -53.97 -26.61 60.40
N LEU A 13 -54.59 -25.67 61.14
CA LEU A 13 -53.91 -24.52 61.74
C LEU A 13 -52.87 -25.01 62.73
N TRP A 14 -51.65 -24.51 62.68
CA TRP A 14 -50.81 -24.34 63.87
C TRP A 14 -50.16 -22.96 63.85
N ALA A 15 -50.35 -22.36 65.05
CA ALA A 15 -50.07 -20.99 65.36
C ALA A 15 -48.59 -20.70 65.71
N PHE A 16 -48.25 -19.45 65.51
CA PHE A 16 -47.33 -18.58 66.23
C PHE A 16 -45.97 -19.11 66.77
N GLY A 17 -44.96 -18.49 66.28
CA GLY A 17 -43.64 -18.38 66.91
C GLY A 17 -42.90 -17.15 66.40
N LEU A 18 -43.29 -15.96 66.90
CA LEU A 18 -42.55 -14.71 66.63
C LEU A 18 -41.28 -14.72 67.46
N ILE A 19 -40.15 -14.98 66.88
CA ILE A 19 -38.85 -14.73 67.48
C ILE A 19 -38.24 -13.54 66.79
N LEU A 20 -38.25 -12.41 67.45
CA LEU A 20 -37.53 -11.19 67.08
C LEU A 20 -36.04 -11.43 67.38
N ALA A 21 -35.27 -11.84 66.41
CA ALA A 21 -33.81 -11.85 66.52
C ALA A 21 -33.28 -10.53 65.98
N LEU A 22 -32.79 -9.68 66.84
CA LEU A 22 -31.93 -8.53 66.44
C LEU A 22 -30.73 -9.04 65.68
N ALA A 23 -30.72 -8.85 64.36
CA ALA A 23 -29.56 -9.04 63.55
C ALA A 23 -28.77 -7.73 63.49
N ALA A 24 -27.62 -7.73 64.14
CA ALA A 24 -26.60 -6.73 63.96
C ALA A 24 -26.16 -6.63 62.44
N PRO A 25 -25.76 -5.45 61.97
CA PRO A 25 -25.29 -5.32 60.60
C PRO A 25 -24.02 -6.16 60.41
N ARG A 26 -24.13 -7.22 59.64
CA ARG A 26 -22.98 -7.95 59.15
C ARG A 26 -22.33 -7.12 58.05
N ASP A 27 -21.13 -6.65 58.35
CA ASP A 27 -20.22 -6.05 57.40
C ASP A 27 -20.09 -6.94 56.16
N PHE A 28 -20.69 -6.52 55.05
CA PHE A 28 -20.39 -7.00 53.70
C PHE A 28 -19.07 -6.38 53.22
N ALA A 29 -18.00 -6.60 53.97
CA ALA A 29 -16.65 -6.35 53.56
C ALA A 29 -15.94 -7.71 53.38
N SER A 30 -16.53 -8.59 52.56
CA SER A 30 -15.74 -9.64 51.94
C SER A 30 -14.98 -9.01 50.77
N ALA A 31 -13.84 -8.39 51.10
CA ALA A 31 -12.81 -8.17 50.15
C ALA A 31 -12.45 -9.53 49.55
N GLN A 32 -13.02 -9.84 48.39
CA GLN A 32 -12.50 -10.87 47.54
C GLN A 32 -11.11 -10.40 47.17
N THR A 33 -10.12 -10.92 47.89
CA THR A 33 -8.74 -10.93 47.50
C THR A 33 -8.73 -11.66 46.16
N LEU A 34 -8.76 -10.91 45.06
CA LEU A 34 -8.46 -11.40 43.74
C LEU A 34 -7.08 -12.02 43.84
N GLN A 35 -7.02 -13.32 44.10
CA GLN A 35 -5.83 -14.10 43.85
C GLN A 35 -5.49 -13.85 42.38
N ARG A 36 -4.52 -12.95 42.13
CA ARG A 36 -3.86 -12.85 40.85
C ARG A 36 -3.34 -14.24 40.54
N HIS A 37 -4.07 -14.94 39.67
CA HIS A 37 -3.53 -16.11 39.02
C HIS A 37 -2.27 -15.64 38.32
N ARG A 38 -1.11 -15.99 38.86
CA ARG A 38 0.18 -15.91 38.20
C ARG A 38 0.23 -17.04 37.14
N GLY A 39 -0.65 -16.95 36.16
CA GLY A 39 -0.70 -17.86 35.04
C GLY A 39 -1.20 -17.07 33.85
N SER A 40 -0.31 -16.73 32.92
CA SER A 40 -0.54 -16.12 31.62
C SER A 40 -1.48 -14.89 31.65
N ALA A 41 -1.05 -13.81 32.26
CA ALA A 41 -1.63 -12.50 31.92
C ALA A 41 -1.44 -12.28 30.43
N ALA A 42 -2.51 -11.86 29.74
CA ALA A 42 -2.39 -11.33 28.38
C ALA A 42 -1.23 -10.33 28.36
N PRO A 43 -0.41 -10.29 27.31
CA PRO A 43 0.74 -9.40 27.28
C PRO A 43 0.30 -7.95 27.47
N ASP A 44 1.01 -7.23 28.31
CA ASP A 44 0.75 -5.82 28.57
C ASP A 44 1.38 -4.99 27.42
N PHE A 45 0.61 -4.80 26.37
CA PHE A 45 1.00 -3.91 25.27
C PHE A 45 0.98 -2.43 25.65
N ALA A 46 0.28 -2.06 26.74
CA ALA A 46 0.02 -0.66 27.05
C ALA A 46 1.32 0.12 27.31
N ALA A 47 2.26 -0.47 28.04
CA ALA A 47 3.51 0.20 28.40
C ALA A 47 4.47 0.37 27.21
N HIS A 48 4.48 -0.57 26.26
CA HIS A 48 5.36 -0.57 25.09
C HIS A 48 4.72 0.17 23.92
N VAL A 49 3.47 -0.13 23.59
CA VAL A 49 2.75 0.48 22.47
C VAL A 49 2.61 1.99 22.63
N LEU A 50 2.33 2.49 23.84
CA LEU A 50 2.22 3.95 24.09
C LEU A 50 3.50 4.73 23.77
N ARG A 51 4.67 4.13 23.98
CA ARG A 51 5.95 4.76 23.60
C ARG A 51 6.15 4.76 22.10
N GLU A 52 5.81 3.65 21.45
CA GLU A 52 6.07 3.43 20.05
C GLU A 52 5.00 4.09 19.15
N THR A 53 3.84 4.48 19.67
CA THR A 53 2.85 5.25 18.89
C THR A 53 3.35 6.62 18.42
N ALA A 54 4.41 7.16 19.07
CA ALA A 54 5.01 8.43 18.67
C ALA A 54 5.66 8.40 17.28
N VAL A 55 6.08 7.22 16.80
CA VAL A 55 6.68 7.05 15.47
C VAL A 55 5.65 6.86 14.37
N VAL A 56 4.39 6.58 14.74
CA VAL A 56 3.31 6.29 13.77
C VAL A 56 2.69 7.58 13.28
N VAL A 57 2.45 7.64 11.98
CA VAL A 57 1.91 8.82 11.29
C VAL A 57 0.67 8.44 10.47
N SER A 58 -0.21 9.41 10.25
CA SER A 58 -1.29 9.30 9.28
C SER A 58 -0.83 9.89 7.95
N VAL A 59 -1.10 9.19 6.86
CA VAL A 59 -0.73 9.58 5.50
C VAL A 59 -2.02 9.78 4.69
N VAL A 60 -2.12 10.91 4.02
CA VAL A 60 -3.25 11.23 3.15
C VAL A 60 -2.70 11.70 1.81
N ALA A 61 -3.04 10.98 0.76
CA ALA A 61 -2.77 11.40 -0.61
C ALA A 61 -4.08 11.79 -1.32
N THR A 62 -3.99 12.72 -2.25
CA THR A 62 -5.12 13.15 -3.06
C THR A 62 -4.72 13.01 -4.52
N ARG A 63 -5.52 12.26 -5.28
CA ARG A 63 -5.35 12.15 -6.74
C ARG A 63 -6.59 12.69 -7.44
N SER A 64 -6.41 13.20 -8.64
CA SER A 64 -7.51 13.57 -9.53
C SER A 64 -7.83 12.39 -10.44
N VAL A 65 -9.06 11.92 -10.40
CA VAL A 65 -9.58 10.87 -11.31
C VAL A 65 -10.48 11.54 -12.34
N SER A 66 -10.25 11.29 -13.63
CA SER A 66 -11.16 11.74 -14.71
C SER A 66 -12.28 10.69 -14.88
N GLU A 67 -13.52 11.12 -15.04
CA GLU A 67 -14.69 10.25 -15.21
C GLU A 67 -14.63 9.25 -16.39
N ASP A 68 -13.74 9.47 -17.38
CA ASP A 68 -13.60 8.65 -18.58
C ASP A 68 -12.44 7.64 -18.56
N GLY A 69 -11.74 7.52 -17.46
CA GLY A 69 -10.60 6.63 -17.32
C GLY A 69 -10.88 5.58 -16.26
N GLY A 70 -11.44 4.46 -16.65
CA GLY A 70 -11.21 3.24 -15.90
C GLY A 70 -9.68 3.07 -15.84
N ASP A 71 -9.08 3.18 -14.65
CA ASP A 71 -7.74 2.68 -14.42
C ASP A 71 -7.81 1.17 -14.58
N ASP A 72 -7.78 0.69 -15.84
CA ASP A 72 -7.55 -0.71 -16.19
C ASP A 72 -6.09 -1.07 -15.88
N ASP A 73 -5.62 -0.81 -14.66
CA ASP A 73 -4.41 -1.39 -14.14
C ASP A 73 -4.78 -2.74 -13.47
N PRO A 74 -4.64 -3.88 -14.20
CA PRO A 74 -5.07 -5.19 -13.70
C PRO A 74 -4.31 -5.61 -12.42
N ASP A 75 -3.22 -4.95 -12.10
CA ASP A 75 -2.44 -5.23 -10.90
C ASP A 75 -2.80 -4.29 -9.74
N ALA A 76 -3.60 -3.25 -9.97
CA ALA A 76 -4.13 -2.39 -8.90
C ALA A 76 -5.08 -3.19 -7.99
N GLU A 77 -5.75 -4.22 -8.55
CA GLU A 77 -6.68 -5.08 -7.81
C GLU A 77 -5.99 -5.99 -6.78
N ILE A 78 -4.68 -6.24 -6.88
CA ILE A 78 -3.98 -7.20 -6.00
C ILE A 78 -3.90 -6.68 -4.56
N PHE A 79 -3.68 -5.38 -4.39
CA PHE A 79 -3.64 -4.70 -3.09
C PHE A 79 -4.87 -3.79 -2.88
N ASP A 80 -5.81 -3.80 -3.82
CA ASP A 80 -7.11 -3.20 -3.61
C ASP A 80 -7.84 -4.06 -2.57
N ASP A 81 -8.02 -3.51 -1.40
CA ASP A 81 -8.75 -4.14 -0.31
C ASP A 81 -10.26 -4.20 -0.60
N GLY A 82 -10.67 -4.07 -1.88
CA GLY A 82 -12.07 -4.12 -2.34
C GLY A 82 -12.91 -2.94 -1.85
N PHE A 83 -12.24 -1.89 -1.42
CA PHE A 83 -12.87 -0.71 -0.90
C PHE A 83 -12.81 0.41 -1.93
N ASP A 84 -13.96 0.76 -2.43
CA ASP A 84 -14.18 1.98 -3.18
C ASP A 84 -13.60 3.17 -2.39
N ASP A 85 -12.55 3.78 -2.95
CA ASP A 85 -11.98 5.03 -2.43
C ASP A 85 -13.15 5.99 -2.30
N SER A 86 -13.51 6.35 -1.08
CA SER A 86 -14.66 7.20 -0.81
C SER A 86 -14.56 8.45 -1.66
N ILE A 87 -15.27 8.45 -2.77
CA ILE A 87 -15.53 9.63 -3.59
C ILE A 87 -16.32 10.55 -2.67
N SER A 88 -15.61 11.39 -1.90
CA SER A 88 -16.25 12.50 -1.23
C SER A 88 -16.35 13.61 -2.26
N PRO A 89 -17.54 13.90 -2.80
CA PRO A 89 -17.72 15.09 -3.60
C PRO A 89 -17.33 16.28 -2.74
N VAL A 90 -16.30 17.03 -3.13
CA VAL A 90 -16.05 18.33 -2.51
C VAL A 90 -17.23 19.20 -2.87
N PRO A 91 -18.05 19.69 -1.91
CA PRO A 91 -19.17 20.58 -2.21
C PRO A 91 -18.63 21.87 -2.80
N GLY A 92 -18.93 22.16 -4.05
CA GLY A 92 -18.65 23.46 -4.67
C GLY A 92 -18.07 23.48 -6.07
N GLY A 93 -17.97 22.36 -6.77
CA GLY A 93 -17.45 22.34 -8.15
C GLY A 93 -18.39 21.60 -9.10
N SER A 94 -19.18 22.33 -9.87
CA SER A 94 -19.88 21.78 -11.03
C SER A 94 -18.87 21.52 -12.14
N THR A 95 -18.14 20.40 -12.10
CA THR A 95 -17.43 19.86 -13.29
C THR A 95 -16.56 18.67 -12.91
N GLY A 96 -16.95 17.49 -13.21
CA GLY A 96 -16.31 16.26 -13.71
C GLY A 96 -14.87 15.85 -13.33
N VAL A 97 -14.22 16.45 -12.33
CA VAL A 97 -12.98 15.93 -11.75
C VAL A 97 -13.29 15.44 -10.35
N LEU A 98 -13.29 14.14 -10.19
CA LEU A 98 -13.41 13.49 -8.89
C LEU A 98 -12.04 13.54 -8.22
N LEU A 99 -11.96 14.14 -7.04
CA LEU A 99 -10.78 14.06 -6.20
C LEU A 99 -10.94 12.85 -5.30
N THR A 100 -10.15 11.83 -5.55
CA THR A 100 -10.10 10.66 -4.67
C THR A 100 -9.07 10.90 -3.59
N ARG A 101 -9.46 10.67 -2.35
CA ARG A 101 -8.60 10.81 -1.18
C ARG A 101 -8.30 9.44 -0.60
N SER A 102 -7.05 9.02 -0.70
CA SER A 102 -6.56 7.80 -0.06
C SER A 102 -6.04 8.12 1.34
N GLN A 103 -6.37 7.28 2.32
CA GLN A 103 -5.92 7.41 3.69
C GLN A 103 -5.23 6.13 4.14
N ALA A 104 -4.03 6.27 4.72
CA ALA A 104 -3.20 5.19 5.18
C ALA A 104 -2.45 5.58 6.46
N SER A 105 -1.73 4.64 7.01
CA SER A 105 -0.77 4.83 8.08
C SER A 105 0.65 4.79 7.53
N GLY A 106 1.60 5.24 8.34
CA GLY A 106 3.02 5.11 8.08
C GLY A 106 3.80 5.18 9.40
N PHE A 107 5.11 5.07 9.33
CA PHE A 107 5.96 5.27 10.49
C PHE A 107 7.32 5.83 10.10
N VAL A 108 7.91 6.58 11.02
CA VAL A 108 9.18 7.27 10.83
C VAL A 108 10.34 6.27 10.92
N VAL A 109 11.16 6.19 9.88
CA VAL A 109 12.35 5.33 9.79
C VAL A 109 13.67 6.12 9.78
N GLY A 110 13.60 7.44 9.74
CA GLY A 110 14.76 8.31 9.80
C GLY A 110 14.48 9.60 10.54
N ALA A 111 15.34 9.98 11.49
CA ALA A 111 15.19 11.21 12.26
C ALA A 111 15.22 12.48 11.40
N ASP A 112 15.69 12.36 10.17
CA ASP A 112 15.70 13.37 9.10
C ASP A 112 14.39 13.44 8.30
N GLY A 113 13.34 12.67 8.68
CA GLY A 113 12.00 12.76 8.07
C GLY A 113 11.70 11.73 6.99
N TYR A 114 12.41 10.62 6.93
CA TYR A 114 12.00 9.49 6.11
C TYR A 114 10.89 8.67 6.78
N ILE A 115 9.87 8.31 6.01
CA ILE A 115 8.67 7.61 6.46
C ILE A 115 8.38 6.47 5.51
N LEU A 116 8.05 5.29 6.03
CA LEU A 116 7.50 4.17 5.28
C LEU A 116 5.99 4.16 5.36
N THR A 117 5.35 3.80 4.25
CA THR A 117 3.91 3.62 4.09
C THR A 117 3.62 2.63 2.96
N SER A 118 2.36 2.31 2.70
CA SER A 118 1.94 1.50 1.55
C SER A 118 2.03 2.26 0.23
N ALA A 119 2.43 1.57 -0.85
CA ALA A 119 2.55 2.17 -2.18
C ALA A 119 1.18 2.53 -2.77
N HIS A 120 0.16 1.66 -2.60
CA HIS A 120 -1.20 1.93 -3.09
C HIS A 120 -1.77 3.23 -2.51
N ALA A 121 -1.44 3.58 -1.25
CA ALA A 121 -1.90 4.80 -0.60
C ALA A 121 -1.44 6.09 -1.27
N VAL A 122 -0.32 6.04 -2.00
CA VAL A 122 0.29 7.21 -2.67
C VAL A 122 0.38 7.03 -4.19
N THR A 123 -0.27 6.02 -4.74
CA THR A 123 -0.32 5.77 -6.18
C THR A 123 -1.03 6.93 -6.88
N GLY A 124 -0.48 7.39 -7.99
CA GLY A 124 -1.01 8.53 -8.75
C GLY A 124 -0.75 9.91 -8.12
N SER A 125 0.01 9.97 -7.00
CA SER A 125 0.37 11.24 -6.35
C SER A 125 1.88 11.34 -6.17
N ASP A 126 2.46 12.51 -6.44
CA ASP A 126 3.87 12.81 -6.15
C ASP A 126 4.05 13.39 -4.74
N GLU A 127 2.96 13.84 -4.12
CA GLU A 127 2.92 14.45 -2.80
C GLU A 127 1.79 13.88 -1.95
N ALA A 128 2.05 13.80 -0.66
CA ALA A 128 1.06 13.39 0.34
C ALA A 128 1.11 14.36 1.53
N THR A 129 0.05 14.39 2.32
CA THR A 129 0.04 15.06 3.62
C THR A 129 0.30 14.05 4.71
N VAL A 130 1.31 14.30 5.54
CA VAL A 130 1.66 13.49 6.70
C VAL A 130 1.29 14.23 7.97
N ARG A 131 0.54 13.58 8.86
CA ARG A 131 0.27 14.06 10.20
C ARG A 131 1.05 13.23 11.21
N LEU A 132 1.88 13.90 12.00
CA LEU A 132 2.65 13.29 13.08
C LEU A 132 1.76 13.04 14.32
N ALA A 133 2.29 12.25 15.25
CA ALA A 133 1.62 11.94 16.52
C ALA A 133 1.32 13.17 17.40
N ASP A 134 2.05 14.26 17.23
CA ASP A 134 1.86 15.55 17.89
C ASP A 134 0.94 16.51 17.12
N ASN A 135 0.23 16.02 16.11
CA ASN A 135 -0.69 16.74 15.22
C ASN A 135 -0.03 17.75 14.25
N ARG A 136 1.29 17.84 14.20
CA ARG A 136 1.95 18.64 13.14
C ARG A 136 1.69 18.02 11.76
N LEU A 137 1.38 18.89 10.78
CA LEU A 137 1.13 18.53 9.40
C LEU A 137 2.33 18.91 8.54
N PHE A 138 2.73 18.01 7.65
CA PHE A 138 3.80 18.25 6.69
C PHE A 138 3.35 17.80 5.30
N SER A 139 3.76 18.57 4.27
CA SER A 139 3.78 18.05 2.91
C SER A 139 4.94 17.05 2.80
N ALA A 140 4.65 15.89 2.27
CA ALA A 140 5.60 14.81 2.07
C ALA A 140 5.78 14.56 0.57
N ARG A 141 7.02 14.57 0.11
CA ARG A 141 7.38 14.16 -1.24
C ARG A 141 7.50 12.64 -1.30
N VAL A 142 6.93 12.01 -2.30
CA VAL A 142 7.14 10.59 -2.61
C VAL A 142 8.55 10.43 -3.19
N VAL A 143 9.44 9.76 -2.45
CA VAL A 143 10.82 9.47 -2.88
C VAL A 143 10.82 8.38 -3.93
N GLY A 144 9.97 7.39 -3.75
CA GLY A 144 9.74 6.29 -4.66
C GLY A 144 8.75 5.29 -4.08
N ARG A 145 8.27 4.39 -4.93
CA ARG A 145 7.31 3.34 -4.58
C ARG A 145 7.66 2.05 -5.30
N ASP A 146 7.36 0.94 -4.67
CA ASP A 146 7.47 -0.41 -5.23
C ASP A 146 6.12 -1.10 -5.15
N LYS A 147 5.49 -1.29 -6.30
CA LYS A 147 4.16 -1.86 -6.41
C LYS A 147 4.10 -3.31 -5.94
N LEU A 148 5.12 -4.12 -6.26
CA LEU A 148 5.10 -5.54 -5.94
C LEU A 148 5.16 -5.84 -4.44
N SER A 149 5.92 -5.07 -3.66
CA SER A 149 5.96 -5.20 -2.20
C SER A 149 4.98 -4.28 -1.49
N ASP A 150 4.27 -3.44 -2.22
CA ASP A 150 3.39 -2.39 -1.70
C ASP A 150 4.07 -1.45 -0.70
N VAL A 151 5.31 -1.06 -0.95
CA VAL A 151 6.07 -0.15 -0.07
C VAL A 151 6.33 1.17 -0.78
N ALA A 152 6.08 2.27 -0.09
CA ALA A 152 6.50 3.61 -0.51
C ALA A 152 7.39 4.27 0.55
N LEU A 153 8.35 5.07 0.08
CA LEU A 153 9.21 5.90 0.91
C LEU A 153 8.84 7.37 0.70
N LEU A 154 8.48 8.03 1.80
CA LEU A 154 8.16 9.45 1.82
C LEU A 154 9.27 10.24 2.49
N LYS A 155 9.34 11.55 2.19
CA LYS A 155 10.25 12.51 2.82
C LYS A 155 9.53 13.79 3.20
N ILE A 156 9.58 14.14 4.49
CA ILE A 156 9.09 15.41 5.03
C ILE A 156 10.25 16.33 5.44
N ALA A 157 9.98 17.63 5.46
CA ALA A 157 10.95 18.64 5.90
C ALA A 157 10.92 18.80 7.43
N ALA A 158 11.35 17.73 8.14
CA ALA A 158 11.44 17.72 9.61
C ALA A 158 12.72 17.00 10.04
N VAL A 159 13.24 17.36 11.20
CA VAL A 159 14.43 16.77 11.82
C VAL A 159 14.19 16.48 13.30
N GLY A 160 14.98 15.57 13.87
CA GLY A 160 14.85 15.23 15.28
C GLY A 160 13.59 14.46 15.62
N LEU A 161 13.00 13.75 14.63
CA LEU A 161 11.81 12.94 14.82
C LEU A 161 12.14 11.66 15.61
N PRO A 162 11.18 11.14 16.41
CA PRO A 162 11.28 9.80 16.94
C PRO A 162 11.32 8.79 15.79
N VAL A 163 12.18 7.78 15.90
CA VAL A 163 12.41 6.78 14.87
C VAL A 163 11.98 5.41 15.39
N ALA A 164 11.32 4.63 14.57
CA ALA A 164 10.91 3.27 14.89
C ALA A 164 12.12 2.37 15.16
N THR A 165 12.05 1.58 16.22
CA THR A 165 13.04 0.54 16.51
C THR A 165 12.74 -0.65 15.58
N ILE A 166 13.69 -0.98 14.70
CA ILE A 166 13.54 -2.07 13.73
C ILE A 166 13.92 -3.39 14.39
N GLY A 167 13.00 -4.35 14.36
CA GLY A 167 13.21 -5.70 14.86
C GLY A 167 13.71 -6.65 13.78
N ASP A 168 13.88 -7.91 14.18
CA ASP A 168 14.30 -8.99 13.29
C ASP A 168 13.13 -10.00 13.09
N PRO A 169 12.49 -10.02 11.90
CA PRO A 169 11.37 -10.95 11.63
C PRO A 169 11.79 -12.41 11.71
N ALA A 170 13.05 -12.75 11.46
CA ALA A 170 13.53 -14.14 11.54
C ALA A 170 13.50 -14.72 12.97
N ARG A 171 13.35 -13.87 13.97
CA ARG A 171 13.23 -14.27 15.39
C ARG A 171 11.78 -14.45 15.84
N LEU A 172 10.80 -14.07 15.00
CA LEU A 172 9.38 -14.32 15.30
C LEU A 172 9.08 -15.80 15.24
N VAL A 173 8.18 -16.22 16.10
CA VAL A 173 7.66 -17.61 16.09
C VAL A 173 6.13 -17.57 15.97
N VAL A 174 5.57 -18.61 15.35
CA VAL A 174 4.11 -18.80 15.29
C VAL A 174 3.55 -18.92 16.71
N GLY A 175 2.49 -18.16 16.98
CA GLY A 175 1.90 -18.02 18.31
C GLY A 175 2.44 -16.84 19.13
N GLU A 176 3.48 -16.14 18.65
CA GLU A 176 4.00 -14.93 19.32
C GLU A 176 3.00 -13.77 19.18
N TRP A 177 2.80 -13.02 20.26
CA TRP A 177 1.94 -11.86 20.27
C TRP A 177 2.54 -10.69 19.50
N VAL A 178 1.70 -10.04 18.70
CA VAL A 178 2.03 -8.84 17.91
C VAL A 178 0.90 -7.83 17.96
N ALA A 179 1.20 -6.57 17.72
CA ALA A 179 0.22 -5.50 17.70
C ALA A 179 0.43 -4.58 16.48
N ALA A 180 -0.65 -4.26 15.78
CA ALA A 180 -0.65 -3.24 14.75
C ALA A 180 -1.08 -1.88 15.32
N VAL A 181 -0.44 -0.83 14.84
CA VAL A 181 -0.80 0.55 15.18
C VAL A 181 -1.05 1.31 13.88
N GLY A 182 -2.17 2.03 13.82
CA GLY A 182 -2.54 2.77 12.62
C GLY A 182 -3.64 3.79 12.88
N ALA A 183 -4.18 4.31 11.78
CA ALA A 183 -5.28 5.27 11.77
C ALA A 183 -6.50 4.72 10.99
N PRO A 184 -7.08 3.56 11.37
CA PRO A 184 -8.22 2.99 10.67
C PRO A 184 -9.39 3.98 10.68
N PHE A 185 -10.05 4.14 9.54
CA PHE A 185 -11.19 5.05 9.37
C PHE A 185 -10.91 6.52 9.80
N GLY A 186 -9.64 6.93 9.81
CA GLY A 186 -9.24 8.25 10.33
C GLY A 186 -9.19 8.34 11.86
N LEU A 187 -9.43 7.25 12.58
CA LEU A 187 -9.28 7.15 14.03
C LEU A 187 -7.81 6.95 14.37
N GLU A 188 -7.13 8.03 14.66
CA GLU A 188 -5.69 8.03 14.89
C GLU A 188 -5.28 7.19 16.10
N ARG A 189 -4.12 6.52 15.96
CA ARG A 189 -3.50 5.71 17.01
C ARG A 189 -4.37 4.57 17.53
N SER A 190 -5.16 3.97 16.64
CA SER A 190 -5.86 2.73 16.97
C SER A 190 -4.84 1.58 17.08
N VAL A 191 -4.99 0.78 18.11
CA VAL A 191 -4.14 -0.39 18.39
C VAL A 191 -5.01 -1.63 18.30
N THR A 192 -4.54 -2.60 17.52
CA THR A 192 -5.13 -3.95 17.50
C THR A 192 -4.04 -4.97 17.80
N ALA A 193 -4.37 -6.07 18.48
CA ALA A 193 -3.41 -7.09 18.86
C ALA A 193 -3.92 -8.47 18.50
N GLY A 194 -2.99 -9.37 18.25
CA GLY A 194 -3.22 -10.76 17.90
C GLY A 194 -1.92 -11.54 17.94
N ILE A 195 -1.84 -12.65 17.22
CA ILE A 195 -0.66 -13.51 17.16
C ILE A 195 -0.16 -13.70 15.73
N VAL A 196 1.09 -14.08 15.60
CA VAL A 196 1.63 -14.63 14.36
C VAL A 196 0.96 -15.96 14.10
N SER A 197 0.16 -16.06 13.03
CA SER A 197 -0.57 -17.27 12.66
C SER A 197 0.25 -18.21 11.78
N ALA A 198 1.07 -17.65 10.87
CA ALA A 198 2.00 -18.39 10.00
C ALA A 198 3.06 -17.47 9.42
N MET A 199 4.25 -18.01 9.13
CA MET A 199 5.31 -17.33 8.37
C MET A 199 6.39 -18.31 7.92
N PRO A 200 7.01 -18.11 6.72
CA PRO A 200 6.54 -17.16 5.69
C PRO A 200 5.26 -17.66 5.02
N ARG A 201 4.44 -16.74 4.54
CA ARG A 201 3.31 -17.00 3.64
C ARG A 201 3.58 -16.36 2.30
N TYR A 202 3.32 -17.09 1.24
CA TYR A 202 3.40 -16.59 -0.14
C TYR A 202 2.01 -16.65 -0.74
N LEU A 203 1.59 -15.55 -1.33
CA LEU A 203 0.31 -15.45 -2.02
C LEU A 203 0.56 -15.64 -3.52
N PRO A 204 -0.16 -16.54 -4.20
CA PRO A 204 0.08 -16.86 -5.62
C PRO A 204 0.00 -15.63 -6.52
N GLU A 205 -0.84 -14.69 -6.16
CA GLU A 205 -1.11 -13.46 -6.91
C GLU A 205 0.05 -12.44 -6.79
N ILE A 206 0.88 -12.54 -5.75
CA ILE A 206 1.90 -11.52 -5.40
C ILE A 206 3.34 -12.00 -5.65
N GLY A 207 3.52 -12.96 -6.51
CA GLY A 207 4.82 -13.27 -7.12
C GLY A 207 6.04 -13.35 -6.21
N GLY A 208 6.05 -14.24 -5.20
CA GLY A 208 7.25 -14.54 -4.42
C GLY A 208 7.58 -13.56 -3.29
N VAL A 209 6.69 -12.63 -2.95
CA VAL A 209 6.83 -11.77 -1.76
C VAL A 209 6.42 -12.56 -0.52
N PRO A 210 7.30 -12.68 0.51
CA PRO A 210 6.94 -13.34 1.76
C PRO A 210 6.09 -12.42 2.64
N PHE A 211 5.12 -12.99 3.35
CA PHE A 211 4.30 -12.28 4.33
C PHE A 211 4.32 -12.98 5.70
N ILE A 212 4.10 -12.20 6.75
CA ILE A 212 3.72 -12.65 8.07
C ILE A 212 2.20 -12.68 8.10
N GLN A 213 1.58 -13.84 8.30
CA GLN A 213 0.14 -13.97 8.51
C GLN A 213 -0.16 -13.78 10.00
N THR A 214 -1.16 -12.95 10.31
CA THR A 214 -1.62 -12.69 11.69
C THR A 214 -3.13 -12.71 11.77
N ASP A 215 -3.67 -12.77 12.98
CA ASP A 215 -5.08 -12.52 13.29
C ASP A 215 -5.30 -11.11 13.88
N VAL A 216 -4.33 -10.23 13.73
CA VAL A 216 -4.45 -8.82 14.09
C VAL A 216 -5.49 -8.15 13.19
N ALA A 217 -6.48 -7.51 13.77
CA ALA A 217 -7.51 -6.81 13.01
C ALA A 217 -6.91 -5.60 12.27
N ILE A 218 -6.88 -5.69 10.96
CA ILE A 218 -6.46 -4.60 10.06
C ILE A 218 -7.71 -4.14 9.31
N ASN A 219 -7.89 -2.84 9.24
CA ASN A 219 -8.98 -2.20 8.54
C ASN A 219 -8.44 -1.02 7.71
N ARG A 220 -9.29 -0.44 6.88
CA ARG A 220 -9.01 0.73 6.04
C ARG A 220 -8.29 1.83 6.81
N GLY A 221 -7.16 2.29 6.29
CA GLY A 221 -6.30 3.27 6.95
C GLY A 221 -5.21 2.68 7.85
N SER A 222 -5.24 1.37 8.16
CA SER A 222 -4.14 0.69 8.87
C SER A 222 -2.99 0.28 7.96
N SER A 223 -3.23 0.17 6.65
CA SER A 223 -2.21 -0.19 5.64
C SER A 223 -1.05 0.79 5.68
N GLY A 224 0.18 0.29 5.59
CA GLY A 224 1.40 1.06 5.74
C GLY A 224 1.84 1.33 7.19
N GLY A 225 0.98 1.05 8.17
CA GLY A 225 1.32 1.13 9.59
C GLY A 225 2.22 -0.03 10.05
N PRO A 226 2.94 0.15 11.18
CA PRO A 226 3.83 -0.86 11.71
C PRO A 226 3.10 -2.00 12.42
N LEU A 227 3.67 -3.21 12.34
CA LEU A 227 3.40 -4.34 13.21
C LEU A 227 4.52 -4.43 14.24
N PHE A 228 4.19 -4.36 15.52
CA PHE A 228 5.13 -4.41 16.64
C PHE A 228 5.13 -5.79 17.31
N ASN A 229 6.29 -6.23 17.75
CA ASN A 229 6.42 -7.34 18.70
C ASN A 229 6.27 -6.84 20.17
N LEU A 230 6.33 -7.76 21.13
CA LEU A 230 6.23 -7.43 22.55
C LEU A 230 7.40 -6.58 23.10
N ARG A 231 8.49 -6.41 22.35
CA ARG A 231 9.62 -5.56 22.72
C ARG A 231 9.46 -4.12 22.23
N GLY A 232 8.37 -3.80 21.51
CA GLY A 232 8.16 -2.51 20.85
C GLY A 232 9.00 -2.35 19.58
N GLU A 233 9.52 -3.43 19.00
CA GLU A 233 10.26 -3.39 17.76
C GLU A 233 9.30 -3.62 16.58
N VAL A 234 9.46 -2.86 15.50
CA VAL A 234 8.71 -3.05 14.26
C VAL A 234 9.23 -4.30 13.55
N VAL A 235 8.37 -5.29 13.36
CA VAL A 235 8.68 -6.55 12.69
C VAL A 235 8.06 -6.65 11.29
N GLY A 236 7.16 -5.72 10.94
CA GLY A 236 6.58 -5.67 9.60
C GLY A 236 5.75 -4.42 9.33
N ILE A 237 5.30 -4.30 8.08
CA ILE A 237 4.38 -3.26 7.59
C ILE A 237 3.04 -3.93 7.26
N ASN A 238 1.95 -3.43 7.82
CA ASN A 238 0.60 -3.92 7.51
C ASN A 238 0.29 -3.66 6.04
N ALA A 239 -0.03 -4.72 5.29
CA ALA A 239 -0.23 -4.65 3.85
C ALA A 239 -1.70 -4.84 3.47
N MET A 240 -2.28 -5.99 3.77
CA MET A 240 -3.61 -6.36 3.27
C MET A 240 -4.36 -7.34 4.18
N ILE A 241 -5.63 -7.54 3.87
CA ILE A 241 -6.49 -8.60 4.40
C ILE A 241 -6.98 -9.48 3.25
N ILE A 242 -7.29 -10.75 3.53
CA ILE A 242 -8.11 -11.54 2.60
C ILE A 242 -9.56 -11.24 2.91
N SER A 243 -10.27 -10.65 1.97
CA SER A 243 -11.68 -10.31 2.13
C SER A 243 -12.41 -10.31 0.80
N GLN A 244 -13.61 -10.87 0.76
CA GLN A 244 -14.52 -10.73 -0.39
C GLN A 244 -15.46 -9.54 -0.24
N SER A 245 -15.59 -9.01 0.98
CA SER A 245 -16.51 -7.90 1.31
C SER A 245 -15.78 -6.65 1.75
N GLY A 246 -14.42 -6.65 1.73
CA GLY A 246 -13.62 -5.59 2.25
C GLY A 246 -13.59 -5.51 3.79
N SER A 247 -14.19 -6.45 4.51
CA SER A 247 -14.19 -6.51 5.96
C SER A 247 -13.19 -7.53 6.49
N TYR A 248 -12.54 -7.24 7.60
CA TYR A 248 -11.65 -8.16 8.27
C TYR A 248 -12.36 -9.48 8.66
N LEU A 249 -11.81 -10.61 8.22
CA LEU A 249 -12.34 -11.95 8.42
C LEU A 249 -11.41 -12.86 9.26
N GLY A 250 -10.53 -12.29 10.07
CA GLY A 250 -9.61 -13.05 10.93
C GLY A 250 -8.26 -13.38 10.29
N VAL A 251 -7.96 -12.87 9.10
CA VAL A 251 -6.68 -13.11 8.41
C VAL A 251 -6.13 -11.80 7.87
N SER A 252 -4.92 -11.46 8.30
CA SER A 252 -4.19 -10.28 7.86
C SER A 252 -2.78 -10.67 7.39
N PHE A 253 -2.23 -9.89 6.48
CA PHE A 253 -0.89 -10.06 5.96
C PHE A 253 -0.07 -8.79 6.20
N THR A 254 1.13 -9.01 6.67
CA THR A 254 2.11 -7.98 7.00
C THR A 254 3.41 -8.30 6.25
N LEU A 255 3.95 -7.33 5.53
CA LEU A 255 5.26 -7.48 4.89
C LEU A 255 6.36 -7.48 5.96
N PRO A 256 7.29 -8.45 5.99
CA PRO A 256 8.41 -8.45 6.93
C PRO A 256 9.24 -7.15 6.83
N ILE A 257 9.66 -6.62 7.96
CA ILE A 257 10.35 -5.31 8.00
C ILE A 257 11.72 -5.31 7.32
N ASP A 258 12.43 -6.42 7.32
CA ASP A 258 13.70 -6.57 6.61
C ASP A 258 13.53 -6.43 5.09
N VAL A 259 12.44 -6.98 4.53
CA VAL A 259 12.06 -6.80 3.12
C VAL A 259 11.76 -5.33 2.85
N ALA A 260 10.92 -4.70 3.69
CA ALA A 260 10.56 -3.30 3.55
C ALA A 260 11.76 -2.36 3.64
N MET A 261 12.71 -2.60 4.55
CA MET A 261 13.92 -1.79 4.70
C MET A 261 14.89 -1.95 3.53
N ARG A 262 14.97 -3.15 2.91
CA ARG A 262 15.73 -3.33 1.65
C ARG A 262 15.11 -2.48 0.54
N VAL A 263 13.80 -2.56 0.35
CA VAL A 263 13.05 -1.74 -0.60
C VAL A 263 13.27 -0.25 -0.33
N ALA A 264 13.10 0.21 0.91
CA ALA A 264 13.32 1.60 1.29
C ALA A 264 14.73 2.10 0.96
N SER A 265 15.75 1.26 1.19
CA SER A 265 17.14 1.58 0.85
C SER A 265 17.34 1.78 -0.65
N GLU A 266 16.70 0.97 -1.49
CA GLU A 266 16.77 1.12 -2.94
C GLU A 266 15.99 2.34 -3.42
N LEU A 267 14.78 2.55 -2.92
CA LEU A 267 13.97 3.74 -3.21
C LEU A 267 14.73 5.02 -2.85
N ARG A 268 15.41 5.05 -1.69
CA ARG A 268 16.21 6.20 -1.27
C ARG A 268 17.38 6.50 -2.21
N ARG A 269 18.03 5.45 -2.77
CA ARG A 269 19.21 5.60 -3.62
C ARG A 269 18.88 5.84 -5.08
N ARG A 270 17.82 5.23 -5.60
CA ARG A 270 17.52 5.15 -7.03
C ARG A 270 16.13 5.67 -7.41
N GLY A 271 15.23 5.85 -6.44
CA GLY A 271 13.82 6.18 -6.67
C GLY A 271 12.96 4.98 -7.10
N HIS A 272 13.56 3.85 -7.40
CA HIS A 272 12.88 2.61 -7.78
C HIS A 272 13.63 1.37 -7.26
N VAL A 273 12.95 0.23 -7.23
CA VAL A 273 13.52 -1.07 -6.85
C VAL A 273 13.96 -1.83 -8.09
N THR A 274 15.17 -2.35 -8.05
CA THR A 274 15.72 -3.19 -9.11
C THR A 274 15.37 -4.65 -8.84
N ARG A 275 14.67 -5.29 -9.76
CA ARG A 275 14.32 -6.71 -9.68
C ARG A 275 14.86 -7.46 -10.88
N SER A 276 15.13 -8.73 -10.69
CA SER A 276 15.60 -9.62 -11.77
C SER A 276 14.52 -10.60 -12.19
N ARG A 277 14.65 -11.03 -13.44
CA ARG A 277 13.86 -12.12 -14.02
C ARG A 277 14.73 -13.07 -14.83
N LEU A 278 14.23 -14.29 -15.01
CA LEU A 278 14.81 -15.25 -15.95
C LEU A 278 13.98 -15.37 -17.23
N GLY A 279 12.74 -14.90 -17.25
CA GLY A 279 11.79 -15.09 -18.35
C GLY A 279 11.22 -16.51 -18.38
N ALA A 280 10.88 -17.03 -17.21
CA ALA A 280 10.13 -18.28 -17.05
C ALA A 280 9.00 -18.04 -16.05
N ARG A 281 7.85 -18.68 -16.29
CA ARG A 281 6.75 -18.74 -15.33
C ARG A 281 6.75 -20.11 -14.69
N VAL A 282 6.51 -20.15 -13.39
CA VAL A 282 6.45 -21.39 -12.61
C VAL A 282 5.10 -21.47 -11.87
N GLN A 283 4.69 -22.69 -11.58
CA GLN A 283 3.52 -23.00 -10.77
C GLN A 283 3.85 -24.07 -9.73
N GLU A 284 3.00 -24.18 -8.71
CA GLU A 284 3.15 -25.22 -7.68
C GLU A 284 2.99 -26.62 -8.26
N VAL A 285 3.71 -27.57 -7.67
CA VAL A 285 3.62 -29.00 -8.01
C VAL A 285 2.55 -29.64 -7.12
N THR A 286 1.39 -29.94 -7.68
CA THR A 286 0.37 -30.75 -6.99
C THR A 286 0.77 -32.24 -6.97
N GLN A 287 0.09 -33.03 -6.15
CA GLN A 287 0.31 -34.50 -6.09
C GLN A 287 0.09 -35.18 -7.44
N GLU A 288 -0.96 -34.73 -8.18
CA GLU A 288 -1.25 -35.26 -9.51
C GLU A 288 -0.17 -34.88 -10.53
N LEU A 289 0.34 -33.65 -10.49
CA LEU A 289 1.45 -33.22 -11.33
C LEU A 289 2.73 -33.98 -10.98
N ALA A 290 3.06 -34.15 -9.70
CA ALA A 290 4.21 -34.94 -9.29
C ALA A 290 4.16 -36.40 -9.85
N ALA A 291 3.01 -37.05 -9.72
CA ALA A 291 2.79 -38.37 -10.28
C ALA A 291 2.94 -38.39 -11.81
N SER A 292 2.39 -37.43 -12.51
CA SER A 292 2.44 -37.33 -13.98
C SER A 292 3.85 -37.11 -14.51
N PHE A 293 4.69 -36.37 -13.77
CA PHE A 293 6.10 -36.11 -14.14
C PHE A 293 7.08 -37.10 -13.48
N GLY A 294 6.58 -38.12 -12.80
CA GLY A 294 7.41 -39.10 -12.13
C GLY A 294 8.28 -38.54 -11.00
N LEU A 295 7.86 -37.44 -10.40
CA LEU A 295 8.56 -36.81 -9.28
C LEU A 295 8.22 -37.53 -7.98
N PRO A 296 9.20 -37.89 -7.11
CA PRO A 296 8.95 -38.63 -5.89
C PRO A 296 8.30 -37.82 -4.76
N SER A 297 8.22 -36.49 -4.91
CA SER A 297 7.64 -35.56 -3.92
C SER A 297 6.85 -34.47 -4.59
N THR A 298 6.05 -33.70 -3.83
CA THR A 298 5.30 -32.54 -4.32
C THR A 298 6.08 -31.23 -4.20
N VAL A 299 7.37 -31.32 -3.87
CA VAL A 299 8.22 -30.13 -3.72
C VAL A 299 8.84 -29.76 -5.05
N GLY A 300 8.75 -28.50 -5.41
CA GLY A 300 9.34 -27.97 -6.64
C GLY A 300 8.46 -26.91 -7.29
N ALA A 301 9.00 -26.28 -8.32
CA ALA A 301 8.34 -25.29 -9.13
C ALA A 301 8.27 -25.76 -10.59
N LEU A 302 7.08 -26.14 -11.08
CA LEU A 302 6.87 -26.59 -12.45
C LEU A 302 6.91 -25.40 -13.41
N VAL A 303 7.81 -25.45 -14.39
CA VAL A 303 7.92 -24.45 -15.44
C VAL A 303 6.75 -24.57 -16.41
N SER A 304 5.81 -23.63 -16.36
CA SER A 304 4.62 -23.58 -17.21
C SER A 304 4.83 -22.78 -18.50
N ARG A 305 5.80 -21.89 -18.51
CA ARG A 305 6.17 -21.07 -19.68
C ARG A 305 7.65 -20.66 -19.63
N VAL A 306 8.26 -20.57 -20.79
CA VAL A 306 9.57 -19.94 -21.00
C VAL A 306 9.40 -18.91 -22.12
N ASP A 307 9.80 -17.67 -21.86
CA ASP A 307 9.68 -16.58 -22.82
C ASP A 307 10.78 -16.70 -23.89
N ASP A 308 10.45 -16.33 -25.12
CA ASP A 308 11.39 -16.35 -26.22
C ASP A 308 12.57 -15.38 -25.99
N ALA A 309 13.76 -15.77 -26.44
CA ALA A 309 15.01 -15.02 -26.27
C ALA A 309 15.33 -14.64 -24.81
N SER A 310 14.69 -15.28 -23.83
CA SER A 310 14.92 -15.05 -22.40
C SER A 310 16.21 -15.69 -21.89
N PRO A 311 16.73 -15.26 -20.74
CA PRO A 311 17.83 -15.94 -20.06
C PRO A 311 17.53 -17.42 -19.75
N ALA A 312 16.29 -17.72 -19.36
CA ALA A 312 15.85 -19.09 -19.10
C ALA A 312 15.97 -19.96 -20.36
N GLN A 313 15.49 -19.48 -21.51
CA GLN A 313 15.60 -20.20 -22.78
C GLN A 313 17.05 -20.41 -23.19
N ARG A 314 17.90 -19.35 -23.11
CA ARG A 314 19.33 -19.46 -23.42
C ARG A 314 20.07 -20.42 -22.51
N ALA A 315 19.65 -20.54 -21.25
CA ALA A 315 20.20 -21.48 -20.29
C ALA A 315 19.73 -22.94 -20.51
N GLY A 316 18.76 -23.16 -21.41
CA GLY A 316 18.22 -24.48 -21.70
C GLY A 316 17.10 -24.92 -20.76
N LEU A 317 16.47 -24.02 -19.99
CA LEU A 317 15.26 -24.31 -19.24
C LEU A 317 14.08 -24.51 -20.24
N ARG A 318 13.21 -25.47 -19.95
CA ARG A 318 12.11 -25.87 -20.85
C ARG A 318 10.78 -25.93 -20.08
N VAL A 319 9.70 -25.77 -20.80
CA VAL A 319 8.35 -26.07 -20.28
C VAL A 319 8.29 -27.53 -19.89
N GLY A 320 7.74 -27.86 -18.72
CA GLY A 320 7.69 -29.19 -18.14
C GLY A 320 8.88 -29.52 -17.21
N ASP A 321 9.89 -28.67 -17.14
CA ASP A 321 10.92 -28.77 -16.11
C ASP A 321 10.36 -28.50 -14.73
N ILE A 322 10.87 -29.18 -13.68
CA ILE A 322 10.52 -28.87 -12.31
C ILE A 322 11.78 -28.40 -11.59
N VAL A 323 11.81 -27.13 -11.20
CA VAL A 323 12.91 -26.56 -10.41
C VAL A 323 12.79 -27.06 -8.98
N LEU A 324 13.72 -27.88 -8.54
CA LEU A 324 13.76 -28.45 -7.17
C LEU A 324 14.42 -27.51 -6.17
N GLY A 325 15.20 -26.55 -6.64
CA GLY A 325 15.93 -25.61 -5.81
C GLY A 325 17.15 -25.01 -6.52
N SER A 326 18.04 -24.46 -5.73
CA SER A 326 19.33 -23.90 -6.19
C SER A 326 20.50 -24.62 -5.53
N ASP A 327 21.73 -24.26 -5.92
CA ASP A 327 22.93 -24.78 -5.26
C ASP A 327 22.96 -24.45 -3.76
N ALA A 328 22.36 -23.31 -3.36
CA ALA A 328 22.33 -22.85 -1.98
C ALA A 328 21.15 -23.40 -1.16
N ARG A 329 20.05 -23.77 -1.82
CA ARG A 329 18.81 -24.18 -1.15
C ARG A 329 18.09 -25.26 -1.95
N ARG A 330 17.73 -26.35 -1.28
CA ARG A 330 16.94 -27.46 -1.84
C ARG A 330 15.47 -27.31 -1.44
N ASP A 331 14.64 -28.11 -2.08
CA ASP A 331 13.23 -28.26 -1.72
C ASP A 331 12.45 -26.93 -1.70
N MET A 332 12.60 -26.16 -2.79
CA MET A 332 11.97 -24.86 -2.93
C MET A 332 10.59 -24.97 -3.56
N SER A 333 9.62 -24.26 -3.01
CA SER A 333 8.30 -24.01 -3.61
C SER A 333 8.40 -23.06 -4.82
N SER A 334 7.33 -22.93 -5.59
CA SER A 334 7.29 -22.01 -6.74
C SER A 334 7.52 -20.56 -6.30
N ALA A 335 6.96 -20.15 -5.17
CA ALA A 335 7.13 -18.83 -4.62
C ALA A 335 8.57 -18.55 -4.17
N GLU A 336 9.23 -19.53 -3.56
CA GLU A 336 10.63 -19.40 -3.15
C GLU A 336 11.59 -19.34 -4.35
N VAL A 337 11.28 -20.05 -5.44
CA VAL A 337 12.03 -19.93 -6.72
C VAL A 337 11.84 -18.52 -7.31
N GLN A 338 10.62 -17.99 -7.30
CA GLN A 338 10.34 -16.64 -7.76
C GLN A 338 11.07 -15.59 -6.91
N GLN A 339 11.05 -15.73 -5.59
CA GLN A 339 11.78 -14.86 -4.67
C GLN A 339 13.29 -14.90 -4.93
N LEU A 340 13.89 -16.09 -5.06
CA LEU A 340 15.31 -16.27 -5.37
C LEU A 340 15.70 -15.48 -6.63
N VAL A 341 14.88 -15.56 -7.68
CA VAL A 341 15.13 -14.86 -8.94
C VAL A 341 14.95 -13.36 -8.78
N ALA A 342 13.89 -12.91 -8.09
CA ALA A 342 13.60 -11.48 -7.91
C ALA A 342 14.66 -10.76 -7.06
N GLU A 343 15.24 -11.43 -6.06
CA GLU A 343 16.29 -10.90 -5.18
C GLU A 343 17.70 -10.99 -5.78
N ALA A 344 17.87 -11.76 -6.85
CA ALA A 344 19.17 -11.88 -7.51
C ALA A 344 19.61 -10.53 -8.11
N ARG A 345 20.88 -10.24 -8.07
CA ARG A 345 21.41 -9.04 -8.73
C ARG A 345 21.36 -9.22 -10.25
N PRO A 346 20.93 -8.21 -11.03
CA PRO A 346 21.07 -8.27 -12.49
C PRO A 346 22.50 -8.59 -12.91
N GLY A 347 22.65 -9.48 -13.89
CA GLY A 347 23.94 -10.01 -14.36
C GLY A 347 24.50 -11.16 -13.52
N SER A 348 23.91 -11.49 -12.36
CA SER A 348 24.35 -12.64 -11.56
C SER A 348 23.87 -13.96 -12.17
N ARG A 349 24.63 -15.03 -11.93
CA ARG A 349 24.29 -16.38 -12.36
C ARG A 349 23.58 -17.13 -11.25
N ILE A 350 22.39 -17.65 -11.57
CA ILE A 350 21.60 -18.51 -10.70
C ILE A 350 21.72 -19.94 -11.19
N ALA A 351 22.23 -20.81 -10.33
CA ALA A 351 22.29 -22.25 -10.60
C ALA A 351 21.04 -22.92 -10.02
N LEU A 352 20.26 -23.53 -10.90
CA LEU A 352 19.01 -24.21 -10.58
C LEU A 352 19.20 -25.74 -10.73
N ASN A 353 18.69 -26.50 -9.77
CA ASN A 353 18.59 -27.96 -9.86
C ASN A 353 17.21 -28.30 -10.40
N VAL A 354 17.15 -28.93 -11.56
CA VAL A 354 15.94 -29.11 -12.35
C VAL A 354 15.68 -30.60 -12.56
N TRP A 355 14.49 -31.07 -12.28
CA TRP A 355 14.01 -32.38 -12.65
C TRP A 355 13.48 -32.37 -14.08
N ARG A 356 14.02 -33.25 -14.94
CA ARG A 356 13.60 -33.45 -16.32
C ARG A 356 13.72 -34.94 -16.67
N GLU A 357 12.64 -35.52 -17.14
CA GLU A 357 12.62 -36.90 -17.67
C GLU A 357 13.29 -37.94 -16.71
N GLY A 358 12.97 -37.87 -15.41
CA GLY A 358 13.48 -38.78 -14.42
C GLY A 358 14.91 -38.50 -13.90
N SER A 359 15.52 -37.39 -14.29
CA SER A 359 16.88 -37.03 -13.91
C SER A 359 17.00 -35.61 -13.38
N VAL A 360 17.96 -35.40 -12.48
CA VAL A 360 18.25 -34.02 -11.99
C VAL A 360 19.36 -33.44 -12.83
N LEU A 361 19.09 -32.29 -13.42
CA LEU A 361 20.01 -31.50 -14.22
C LEU A 361 20.36 -30.19 -13.51
N ARG A 362 21.58 -29.70 -13.68
CA ARG A 362 22.00 -28.40 -13.19
C ARG A 362 21.96 -27.40 -14.34
N ILE A 363 21.11 -26.39 -14.25
CA ILE A 363 20.97 -25.33 -15.24
C ILE A 363 21.43 -24.01 -14.62
N VAL A 364 22.28 -23.25 -15.33
CA VAL A 364 22.78 -21.95 -14.88
C VAL A 364 22.23 -20.87 -15.79
N ALA A 365 21.37 -20.02 -15.24
CA ALA A 365 20.76 -18.89 -15.95
C ALA A 365 21.28 -17.55 -15.40
N GLU A 366 21.43 -16.56 -16.28
CA GLU A 366 21.81 -15.21 -15.91
C GLU A 366 20.55 -14.39 -15.60
N ALA A 367 20.48 -13.82 -14.40
CA ALA A 367 19.39 -12.94 -14.00
C ALA A 367 19.51 -11.60 -14.76
N VAL A 368 18.45 -11.17 -15.45
CA VAL A 368 18.41 -9.87 -16.12
C VAL A 368 17.45 -8.94 -15.38
N GLU A 369 17.78 -7.67 -15.38
CA GLU A 369 16.91 -6.65 -14.79
C GLU A 369 15.54 -6.68 -15.47
N ILE A 370 14.48 -6.66 -14.66
CA ILE A 370 13.15 -6.29 -15.16
C ILE A 370 13.26 -4.81 -15.49
N PRO A 371 13.10 -4.40 -16.78
CA PRO A 371 13.03 -2.98 -17.07
C PRO A 371 11.99 -2.39 -16.10
N ALA A 372 12.36 -1.33 -15.37
CA ALA A 372 11.36 -0.57 -14.67
C ALA A 372 10.27 -0.29 -15.70
N GLU A 373 9.03 -0.65 -15.42
CA GLU A 373 7.93 -0.17 -16.26
C GLU A 373 8.18 1.32 -16.41
N PRO A 374 8.22 1.84 -17.63
CA PRO A 374 8.34 3.26 -17.76
C PRO A 374 7.18 3.81 -16.94
N VAL A 375 7.48 4.52 -15.86
CA VAL A 375 6.55 5.47 -15.28
C VAL A 375 6.16 6.31 -16.47
N ASP A 376 5.06 6.00 -17.05
CA ASP A 376 4.48 6.46 -18.32
C ASP A 376 5.38 7.45 -19.10
N SER A 377 6.59 7.00 -19.48
CA SER A 377 7.58 7.81 -20.21
C SER A 377 7.28 7.87 -21.70
N ALA A 378 6.15 7.30 -22.12
CA ALA A 378 5.55 7.63 -23.40
C ALA A 378 5.03 9.09 -23.45
N ARG A 379 5.11 9.83 -22.33
CA ARG A 379 4.81 11.26 -22.20
C ARG A 379 6.00 12.10 -21.74
N THR A 380 7.21 11.62 -21.84
CA THR A 380 8.40 12.46 -21.66
C THR A 380 8.78 13.16 -22.98
N ALA A 381 7.83 13.88 -23.55
CA ALA A 381 8.16 15.11 -24.25
C ALA A 381 8.19 16.17 -23.15
N ILE A 382 9.38 16.57 -22.76
CA ILE A 382 9.78 17.73 -21.96
C ILE A 382 8.58 18.41 -21.29
N ALA A 383 8.20 17.96 -20.08
CA ALA A 383 7.19 18.64 -19.30
C ALA A 383 7.90 19.76 -18.54
N THR A 384 7.68 21.00 -18.94
CA THR A 384 8.13 22.15 -18.16
C THR A 384 7.19 22.29 -16.96
N ARG A 385 7.76 22.32 -15.77
CA ARG A 385 7.02 22.52 -14.53
C ARG A 385 7.06 24.01 -14.21
N ASP A 386 5.97 24.73 -14.41
CA ASP A 386 5.83 26.07 -13.86
C ASP A 386 5.36 25.95 -12.40
N GLU A 387 6.31 26.09 -11.48
CA GLU A 387 6.05 25.98 -10.04
C GLU A 387 5.19 27.14 -9.50
N HIS A 388 5.13 28.27 -10.19
CA HIS A 388 4.42 29.48 -9.74
C HIS A 388 2.92 29.43 -10.04
N LEU A 389 2.51 28.88 -11.19
CA LEU A 389 1.10 28.72 -11.55
C LEU A 389 0.53 27.35 -11.17
N GLY A 390 1.38 26.39 -10.88
CA GLY A 390 0.98 25.02 -10.57
C GLY A 390 0.56 24.22 -11.81
N LEU A 391 1.14 24.51 -12.97
CA LEU A 391 0.89 23.84 -14.24
C LEU A 391 2.03 22.86 -14.58
N ARG A 392 1.66 21.68 -15.02
CA ARG A 392 2.55 20.77 -15.72
C ARG A 392 2.06 20.66 -17.15
N LEU A 393 2.89 21.08 -18.09
CA LEU A 393 2.56 21.19 -19.49
C LEU A 393 3.39 20.23 -20.34
N GLY A 394 2.84 19.80 -21.46
CA GLY A 394 3.52 18.97 -22.45
C GLY A 394 3.29 19.47 -23.87
N GLU A 395 4.21 19.13 -24.76
CA GLU A 395 4.08 19.39 -26.19
C GLU A 395 2.96 18.53 -26.80
N LEU A 396 2.16 19.14 -27.68
CA LEU A 396 1.19 18.39 -28.45
C LEU A 396 1.82 17.62 -29.61
N GLY A 397 1.61 16.34 -29.65
CA GLY A 397 2.04 15.50 -30.78
C GLY A 397 1.29 15.83 -32.08
N ALA A 398 1.89 15.53 -33.24
CA ALA A 398 1.27 15.77 -34.54
C ALA A 398 -0.08 15.04 -34.74
N ALA A 399 -0.23 13.87 -34.10
CA ALA A 399 -1.49 13.12 -34.14
C ALA A 399 -2.58 13.80 -33.28
N GLU A 400 -2.21 14.31 -32.09
CA GLU A 400 -3.12 15.01 -31.18
C GLU A 400 -3.58 16.35 -31.77
N ARG A 401 -2.64 17.12 -32.37
CA ARG A 401 -3.01 18.37 -33.09
C ARG A 401 -4.06 18.12 -34.16
N ARG A 402 -3.90 17.06 -34.95
CA ARG A 402 -4.87 16.67 -36.00
C ARG A 402 -6.22 16.26 -35.40
N ALA A 403 -6.21 15.42 -34.35
CA ALA A 403 -7.44 14.99 -33.67
C ALA A 403 -8.21 16.16 -33.05
N LEU A 404 -7.48 17.07 -32.45
CA LEU A 404 -8.04 18.27 -31.82
C LEU A 404 -8.35 19.42 -32.81
N ARG A 405 -7.96 19.31 -34.11
CA ARG A 405 -8.10 20.36 -35.13
C ARG A 405 -7.52 21.71 -34.66
N ILE A 406 -6.30 21.70 -34.13
CA ILE A 406 -5.57 22.90 -33.72
C ILE A 406 -4.18 22.89 -34.35
N GLU A 407 -3.65 24.08 -34.67
CA GLU A 407 -2.34 24.20 -35.31
C GLU A 407 -1.22 24.24 -34.27
N SER A 408 -1.49 24.78 -33.06
CA SER A 408 -0.49 25.05 -32.05
C SER A 408 -1.09 25.02 -30.62
N GLY A 409 -0.21 24.94 -29.61
CA GLY A 409 -0.61 24.98 -28.20
C GLY A 409 0.20 24.00 -27.36
N VAL A 410 0.04 24.07 -26.04
CA VAL A 410 0.59 23.16 -25.05
C VAL A 410 -0.51 22.47 -24.30
N GLN A 411 -0.35 21.16 -24.08
CA GLN A 411 -1.34 20.38 -23.33
C GLN A 411 -1.08 20.49 -21.83
N VAL A 412 -2.14 20.69 -21.06
CA VAL A 412 -2.10 20.57 -19.61
C VAL A 412 -2.07 19.08 -19.26
N ILE A 413 -0.94 18.61 -18.74
CA ILE A 413 -0.77 17.24 -18.23
C ILE A 413 -1.35 17.18 -16.81
N ASP A 414 -1.09 18.23 -16.00
CA ASP A 414 -1.56 18.31 -14.62
C ASP A 414 -1.74 19.77 -14.20
N ALA A 415 -2.68 20.04 -13.32
CA ALA A 415 -2.96 21.36 -12.79
C ALA A 415 -3.12 21.28 -11.27
N ARG A 416 -2.37 22.13 -10.55
CA ARG A 416 -2.35 22.18 -9.09
C ARG A 416 -2.44 23.63 -8.60
N GLY A 417 -2.59 23.80 -7.30
CA GLY A 417 -2.49 25.13 -6.68
C GLY A 417 -3.36 26.18 -7.34
N ALA A 418 -2.74 27.22 -7.91
CA ALA A 418 -3.41 28.36 -8.52
C ALA A 418 -4.19 27.97 -9.79
N ALA A 419 -3.60 27.18 -10.67
CA ALA A 419 -4.23 26.74 -11.91
C ALA A 419 -5.48 25.88 -11.65
N LEU A 420 -5.39 24.95 -10.70
CA LEU A 420 -6.53 24.10 -10.32
C LEU A 420 -7.68 24.95 -9.72
N ARG A 421 -7.36 25.90 -8.82
CA ARG A 421 -8.36 26.82 -8.26
C ARG A 421 -9.01 27.70 -9.31
N ALA A 422 -8.26 28.07 -10.35
CA ALA A 422 -8.77 28.83 -11.49
C ALA A 422 -9.64 27.98 -12.43
N GLY A 423 -9.71 26.67 -12.24
CA GLY A 423 -10.53 25.77 -13.04
C GLY A 423 -9.81 25.20 -14.28
N ILE A 424 -8.49 25.28 -14.36
CA ILE A 424 -7.70 24.58 -15.39
C ILE A 424 -7.63 23.10 -15.05
N ARG A 425 -7.66 22.24 -16.07
CA ARG A 425 -7.79 20.79 -15.94
C ARG A 425 -6.76 20.06 -16.79
N PRO A 426 -6.42 18.83 -16.43
CA PRO A 426 -5.71 17.91 -17.33
C PRO A 426 -6.44 17.79 -18.67
N ARG A 427 -5.68 17.63 -19.76
CA ARG A 427 -6.13 17.60 -21.16
C ARG A 427 -6.63 18.94 -21.74
N ASP A 428 -6.69 20.00 -20.97
CA ASP A 428 -6.85 21.34 -21.56
C ASP A 428 -5.67 21.66 -22.48
N VAL A 429 -5.93 22.47 -23.51
CA VAL A 429 -4.86 22.95 -24.37
C VAL A 429 -4.78 24.45 -24.25
N ILE A 430 -3.64 24.95 -23.80
CA ILE A 430 -3.37 26.39 -23.73
C ILE A 430 -2.82 26.83 -25.08
N VAL A 431 -3.50 27.75 -25.74
CA VAL A 431 -3.15 28.22 -27.08
C VAL A 431 -2.68 29.70 -27.09
N ALA A 432 -2.87 30.41 -25.98
CA ALA A 432 -2.32 31.73 -25.78
C ALA A 432 -2.22 32.10 -24.29
N VAL A 433 -1.30 32.98 -23.95
CA VAL A 433 -1.18 33.64 -22.64
C VAL A 433 -1.43 35.14 -22.86
N ASN A 434 -2.48 35.69 -22.24
CA ASN A 434 -3.03 37.01 -22.60
C ASN A 434 -3.26 37.10 -24.11
N GLN A 435 -2.59 38.03 -24.79
CA GLN A 435 -2.66 38.20 -26.25
C GLN A 435 -1.52 37.52 -27.03
N PHE A 436 -0.63 36.79 -26.33
CA PHE A 436 0.52 36.16 -26.95
C PHE A 436 0.18 34.70 -27.31
N PRO A 437 0.20 34.34 -28.61
CA PRO A 437 -0.01 32.95 -29.04
C PRO A 437 1.08 32.02 -28.49
N VAL A 438 0.69 30.80 -28.20
CA VAL A 438 1.57 29.71 -27.71
C VAL A 438 1.55 28.60 -28.73
N SER A 439 2.73 28.27 -29.30
CA SER A 439 2.92 27.18 -30.24
C SER A 439 3.58 25.94 -29.60
N GLY A 440 4.27 26.15 -28.48
CA GLY A 440 4.96 25.14 -27.70
C GLY A 440 5.35 25.65 -26.33
N LEU A 441 6.10 24.84 -25.56
CA LEU A 441 6.51 25.13 -24.18
C LEU A 441 7.41 26.38 -24.11
N VAL A 442 8.30 26.56 -25.07
CA VAL A 442 9.23 27.70 -25.10
C VAL A 442 8.46 29.02 -25.26
N GLU A 443 7.46 29.04 -26.14
CA GLU A 443 6.61 30.23 -26.35
C GLU A 443 5.70 30.49 -25.16
N PHE A 444 5.26 29.44 -24.46
CA PHE A 444 4.47 29.57 -23.23
C PHE A 444 5.28 30.32 -22.15
N GLU A 445 6.51 29.87 -21.88
CA GLU A 445 7.40 30.54 -20.91
C GLU A 445 7.75 31.95 -21.31
N ALA A 446 8.08 32.17 -22.61
CA ALA A 446 8.36 33.48 -23.13
C ALA A 446 7.15 34.44 -23.04
N ALA A 447 5.93 33.90 -23.17
CA ALA A 447 4.71 34.70 -23.03
C ALA A 447 4.44 35.05 -21.57
N LEU A 448 4.67 34.13 -20.62
CA LEU A 448 4.57 34.41 -19.19
C LEU A 448 5.57 35.47 -18.74
N ALA A 449 6.82 35.40 -19.16
CA ALA A 449 7.87 36.35 -18.80
C ALA A 449 7.60 37.78 -19.29
N ARG A 450 6.64 37.96 -20.21
CA ARG A 450 6.20 39.30 -20.67
C ARG A 450 5.13 39.94 -19.79
N ILE A 451 4.59 39.17 -18.85
CA ILE A 451 3.52 39.65 -17.98
C ILE A 451 4.15 40.27 -16.73
N PRO A 452 3.82 41.49 -16.35
CA PRO A 452 4.29 42.07 -15.10
C PRO A 452 3.86 41.22 -13.90
N ASN A 453 4.77 41.00 -12.94
CA ASN A 453 4.56 40.16 -11.77
C ASN A 453 3.32 40.52 -10.93
N GLU A 454 2.82 41.73 -11.07
CA GLU A 454 1.63 42.22 -10.35
C GLU A 454 0.30 41.85 -11.05
N ARG A 455 0.36 41.35 -12.29
CA ARG A 455 -0.83 41.02 -13.07
C ARG A 455 -0.98 39.52 -13.24
N PRO A 456 -2.12 38.93 -12.83
CA PRO A 456 -2.37 37.51 -13.07
C PRO A 456 -2.48 37.24 -14.58
N PRO A 457 -1.81 36.17 -15.10
CA PRO A 457 -1.95 35.76 -16.48
C PRO A 457 -3.36 35.24 -16.79
N ALA A 458 -3.86 35.59 -17.97
CA ALA A 458 -5.08 35.04 -18.55
C ALA A 458 -4.69 34.00 -19.61
N LEU A 459 -4.99 32.74 -19.38
CA LEU A 459 -4.67 31.66 -20.28
C LEU A 459 -5.88 31.40 -21.20
N LEU A 460 -5.67 31.43 -22.51
CA LEU A 460 -6.69 31.00 -23.47
C LEU A 460 -6.66 29.45 -23.56
N VAL A 461 -7.65 28.87 -22.97
CA VAL A 461 -7.77 27.40 -22.83
C VAL A 461 -8.80 26.90 -23.83
N ARG A 462 -8.44 25.83 -24.54
CA ARG A 462 -9.38 25.03 -25.34
C ARG A 462 -9.74 23.75 -24.59
N ARG A 463 -11.04 23.57 -24.37
CA ARG A 463 -11.64 22.40 -23.73
C ARG A 463 -12.84 21.92 -24.54
N SER A 464 -12.90 20.65 -24.89
CA SER A 464 -14.04 20.05 -25.64
C SER A 464 -14.51 20.87 -26.87
N GLY A 465 -13.57 21.51 -27.57
CA GLY A 465 -13.84 22.33 -28.74
C GLY A 465 -14.16 23.81 -28.50
N ALA A 466 -14.45 24.22 -27.26
CA ALA A 466 -14.68 25.59 -26.90
C ALA A 466 -13.39 26.29 -26.41
N PHE A 467 -13.29 27.61 -26.63
CA PHE A 467 -12.20 28.46 -26.16
C PHE A 467 -12.69 29.39 -25.07
N SER A 468 -11.93 29.50 -23.98
CA SER A 468 -12.21 30.44 -22.91
C SER A 468 -10.95 30.98 -22.26
N TYR A 469 -10.96 32.24 -21.87
CA TYR A 469 -9.89 32.81 -21.06
C TYR A 469 -10.12 32.45 -19.58
N ILE A 470 -9.08 31.90 -18.95
CA ILE A 470 -9.06 31.57 -17.52
C ILE A 470 -7.92 32.38 -16.89
N VAL A 471 -8.25 33.23 -15.91
CA VAL A 471 -7.26 33.99 -15.16
C VAL A 471 -6.70 33.12 -14.01
N VAL A 472 -5.39 33.01 -13.97
CA VAL A 472 -4.70 32.24 -12.91
C VAL A 472 -4.00 33.19 -11.96
N SER A 473 -4.57 33.39 -10.78
CA SER A 473 -3.98 34.24 -9.73
C SER A 473 -3.00 33.42 -8.88
N PRO A 474 -1.69 33.75 -8.88
CA PRO A 474 -0.72 33.13 -7.99
C PRO A 474 -1.14 33.26 -6.53
N ALA A 475 -0.62 32.37 -5.67
CA ALA A 475 -0.87 32.49 -4.23
C ALA A 475 -0.26 33.80 -3.68
N PRO A 476 -0.89 34.43 -2.68
CA PRO A 476 -0.32 35.63 -2.06
C PRO A 476 1.09 35.38 -1.57
N GLY A 477 2.08 36.07 -2.11
CA GLY A 477 3.50 35.95 -1.73
C GLY A 477 4.40 35.16 -2.70
N SER A 478 3.88 34.58 -3.79
CA SER A 478 4.69 34.03 -4.88
C SER A 478 4.80 35.07 -6.01
N ALA A 479 5.98 35.64 -6.22
CA ALA A 479 6.27 36.44 -7.39
C ALA A 479 6.32 35.58 -8.64
N LEU A 480 5.79 36.02 -9.78
CA LEU A 480 6.06 35.42 -11.08
C LEU A 480 7.55 35.57 -11.41
N PRO A 481 8.20 34.65 -12.16
CA PRO A 481 9.61 34.69 -12.47
C PRO A 481 10.06 35.92 -13.24
#